data_636101997a2f2229555792174ad0fc4d
#
_entry.id   636101997a2f2229555792174ad0fc4d
#
_cell.length_a   1.000
_cell.length_b   1.000
_cell.length_c   1.000
_cell.angle_alpha   90.00
_cell.angle_beta   90.00
_cell.angle_gamma   90.00
#
_symmetry.space_group_name_H-M   'P 1'
#
loop_
_entity.id
_entity.type
_entity.pdbx_description
1 polymer ?
#
loop_
_entity_poly.entity_id
_entity_poly.type
_entity_poly.pdbx_seq_one_letter_code
_entity_poly.pdbx_strand_id
1 'polypeptide(L)'
;MRKLNIGLFNDSFPPTIDGVAQTVKNYATVLQQNHCNVTVVTPEYKGVEDRYPFEAFRYQSVPLDRRIGYRAGNPFNPDTLLKLRAKRFDLMHVHAPFASSVLVSNINHRPKVPVVLTYHTKFDIDISKRIALHGFRKIAMRFLLENINAADEIWVVTEGCAQSLRDIGYKGSYMVMENGTDFRYGRATPEKVEELREKYQIRQDEFVFLFVGRMMWYKNVRLILDTLKILRGRGVPFRALMVGDGYDAPAIREYASQQGLAECVTFTGPVYDREYLRVFYSLADMFLFPSTYDTSGIVVKEAAACDCPALLVEGSCAAEGVAHDFTGFLAEETAESCGQVLFKACEDRGHIAEVGKHAGEHLYLSWETAVERAYKRYTEILDRWPGPMPYNGKTRWY
;
A
#
# COMPACT_ATOMS: atom_id res chain seq x y z
N MET A 1 -13.97 21.42 21.69
CA MET A 1 -14.82 20.58 20.83
C MET A 1 -14.76 19.13 21.32
N ARG A 2 -15.84 18.35 21.23
CA ARG A 2 -15.82 16.90 21.52
C ARG A 2 -14.95 16.20 20.48
N LYS A 3 -14.05 15.28 20.87
CA LYS A 3 -13.34 14.41 19.94
C LYS A 3 -14.34 13.48 19.23
N LEU A 4 -14.18 13.31 17.93
CA LEU A 4 -14.98 12.37 17.16
C LEU A 4 -14.61 10.93 17.50
N ASN A 5 -15.58 10.03 17.55
CA ASN A 5 -15.37 8.60 17.70
C ASN A 5 -15.35 7.95 16.31
N ILE A 6 -14.20 7.56 15.83
CA ILE A 6 -14.00 6.98 14.49
C ILE A 6 -13.72 5.49 14.59
N GLY A 7 -14.51 4.68 13.88
CA GLY A 7 -14.23 3.26 13.70
C GLY A 7 -13.47 3.02 12.38
N LEU A 8 -12.28 2.43 12.43
CA LEU A 8 -11.54 1.98 11.26
C LEU A 8 -11.63 0.46 11.15
N PHE A 9 -12.25 -0.04 10.08
CA PHE A 9 -12.55 -1.45 9.88
C PHE A 9 -11.69 -2.05 8.77
N ASN A 10 -10.93 -3.10 9.09
CA ASN A 10 -10.12 -3.80 8.08
C ASN A 10 -10.02 -5.29 8.37
N ASP A 11 -9.98 -6.10 7.31
CA ASP A 11 -9.88 -7.56 7.38
C ASP A 11 -8.46 -8.07 7.66
N SER A 12 -7.47 -7.19 7.67
CA SER A 12 -6.09 -7.46 8.08
C SER A 12 -5.55 -6.35 8.98
N PHE A 13 -4.70 -6.74 9.94
CA PHE A 13 -3.98 -5.81 10.81
C PHE A 13 -2.71 -6.52 11.35
N PRO A 14 -1.70 -5.80 11.84
CA PRO A 14 -0.55 -6.48 12.43
C PRO A 14 -0.96 -7.59 13.41
N PRO A 15 -0.31 -8.75 13.37
CA PRO A 15 1.02 -9.04 12.82
C PRO A 15 1.07 -9.31 11.31
N THR A 16 -0.04 -9.27 10.59
CA THR A 16 -0.02 -9.41 9.12
C THR A 16 0.68 -8.21 8.50
N ILE A 17 1.66 -8.49 7.63
CA ILE A 17 2.46 -7.47 6.95
C ILE A 17 1.88 -7.27 5.55
N ASP A 18 1.04 -6.25 5.40
CA ASP A 18 0.54 -5.77 4.11
C ASP A 18 0.34 -4.25 4.10
N GLY A 19 0.27 -3.66 2.91
CA GLY A 19 0.16 -2.22 2.74
C GLY A 19 -1.12 -1.63 3.32
N VAL A 20 -2.26 -2.36 3.28
CA VAL A 20 -3.53 -1.88 3.82
C VAL A 20 -3.51 -1.89 5.35
N ALA A 21 -2.95 -2.94 5.97
CA ALA A 21 -2.78 -3.01 7.42
C ALA A 21 -1.90 -1.86 7.94
N GLN A 22 -0.82 -1.51 7.22
CA GLN A 22 0.02 -0.36 7.57
C GLN A 22 -0.73 0.97 7.37
N THR A 23 -1.50 1.11 6.30
CA THR A 23 -2.35 2.28 6.07
C THR A 23 -3.31 2.49 7.24
N VAL A 24 -4.06 1.48 7.64
CA VAL A 24 -5.01 1.57 8.77
C VAL A 24 -4.31 1.93 10.08
N LYS A 25 -3.15 1.32 10.34
CA LYS A 25 -2.33 1.65 11.53
C LYS A 25 -1.91 3.12 11.54
N ASN A 26 -1.43 3.64 10.40
CA ASN A 26 -1.00 5.03 10.29
C ASN A 26 -2.18 6.01 10.42
N TYR A 27 -3.31 5.72 9.75
CA TYR A 27 -4.55 6.48 9.94
C TYR A 27 -4.96 6.53 11.42
N ALA A 28 -5.00 5.37 12.08
CA ALA A 28 -5.39 5.29 13.48
C ALA A 28 -4.45 6.08 14.40
N THR A 29 -3.14 6.00 14.15
CA THR A 29 -2.13 6.69 14.95
C THR A 29 -2.29 8.21 14.85
N VAL A 30 -2.34 8.74 13.63
CA VAL A 30 -2.42 10.20 13.42
C VAL A 30 -3.77 10.76 13.88
N LEU A 31 -4.89 10.09 13.56
CA LEU A 31 -6.22 10.52 14.01
C LEU A 31 -6.32 10.53 15.54
N GLN A 32 -5.80 9.50 16.22
CA GLN A 32 -5.84 9.40 17.68
C GLN A 32 -5.01 10.50 18.35
N GLN A 33 -3.84 10.81 17.79
CA GLN A 33 -2.97 11.84 18.33
C GLN A 33 -3.57 13.23 18.21
N ASN A 34 -4.18 13.55 17.08
CA ASN A 34 -4.55 14.90 16.73
C ASN A 34 -6.03 15.23 16.98
N HIS A 35 -6.97 14.35 16.62
CA HIS A 35 -8.37 14.76 16.43
C HIS A 35 -9.42 13.86 17.07
N CYS A 36 -9.20 12.55 17.16
CA CYS A 36 -10.26 11.57 17.36
C CYS A 36 -10.01 10.62 18.53
N ASN A 37 -11.07 9.93 18.97
CA ASN A 37 -10.96 8.65 19.65
C ASN A 37 -11.10 7.57 18.58
N VAL A 38 -10.10 6.75 18.40
CA VAL A 38 -10.07 5.76 17.31
C VAL A 38 -10.18 4.35 17.86
N THR A 39 -11.07 3.56 17.26
CA THR A 39 -11.10 2.10 17.45
C THR A 39 -10.82 1.44 16.11
N VAL A 40 -9.71 0.70 16.01
CA VAL A 40 -9.46 -0.20 14.89
C VAL A 40 -10.18 -1.52 15.14
N VAL A 41 -11.02 -1.93 14.21
CA VAL A 41 -11.79 -3.18 14.28
C VAL A 41 -11.25 -4.18 13.27
N THR A 42 -10.75 -5.33 13.76
CA THR A 42 -10.01 -6.29 12.92
C THR A 42 -10.18 -7.73 13.41
N PRO A 43 -9.99 -8.74 12.56
CA PRO A 43 -10.00 -10.14 12.98
C PRO A 43 -8.96 -10.44 14.07
N GLU A 44 -9.32 -11.32 15.00
CA GLU A 44 -8.45 -11.76 16.09
C GLU A 44 -7.29 -12.62 15.58
N TYR A 45 -6.10 -12.38 16.13
CA TYR A 45 -4.93 -13.22 16.01
C TYR A 45 -4.52 -13.70 17.40
N LYS A 46 -4.38 -15.02 17.61
CA LYS A 46 -4.04 -15.58 18.91
C LYS A 46 -2.63 -15.15 19.36
N GLY A 47 -2.50 -14.75 20.61
CA GLY A 47 -1.21 -14.42 21.24
C GLY A 47 -0.64 -13.04 20.84
N VAL A 48 -1.44 -12.18 20.22
CA VAL A 48 -1.03 -10.81 19.88
C VAL A 48 -1.41 -9.88 21.02
N GLU A 49 -0.45 -9.12 21.52
CA GLU A 49 -0.65 -8.00 22.42
C GLU A 49 -0.61 -6.69 21.62
N ASP A 50 -1.67 -5.92 21.71
CA ASP A 50 -1.77 -4.62 21.05
C ASP A 50 -1.19 -3.54 21.95
N ARG A 51 -0.15 -2.84 21.44
CA ARG A 51 0.52 -1.72 22.12
C ARG A 51 0.46 -0.46 21.25
N TYR A 52 -0.77 0.01 20.99
CA TYR A 52 -1.01 1.18 20.14
C TYR A 52 -1.57 2.34 20.98
N PRO A 53 -1.44 3.61 20.54
CA PRO A 53 -2.05 4.76 21.22
C PRO A 53 -3.58 4.79 21.08
N PHE A 54 -4.16 3.92 20.25
CA PHE A 54 -5.59 3.75 19.97
C PHE A 54 -6.06 2.37 20.39
N GLU A 55 -7.36 2.17 20.47
CA GLU A 55 -7.96 0.86 20.78
C GLU A 55 -7.92 -0.06 19.55
N ALA A 56 -7.41 -1.28 19.71
CA ALA A 56 -7.55 -2.37 18.74
C ALA A 56 -8.61 -3.37 19.23
N PHE A 57 -9.79 -3.31 18.63
CA PHE A 57 -10.87 -4.25 18.91
C PHE A 57 -10.75 -5.47 17.98
N ARG A 58 -10.29 -6.59 18.55
CA ARG A 58 -10.15 -7.86 17.82
C ARG A 58 -11.37 -8.73 18.01
N TYR A 59 -12.03 -9.13 16.90
CA TYR A 59 -13.21 -9.96 16.94
C TYR A 59 -12.96 -11.37 16.42
N GLN A 60 -13.81 -12.30 16.81
CA GLN A 60 -13.69 -13.72 16.51
C GLN A 60 -13.38 -13.99 15.03
N SER A 61 -12.43 -14.85 14.78
CA SER A 61 -11.97 -15.17 13.43
C SER A 61 -11.51 -16.63 13.28
N VAL A 62 -11.49 -17.10 12.03
CA VAL A 62 -10.94 -18.41 11.66
C VAL A 62 -9.80 -18.23 10.66
N PRO A 63 -8.80 -19.14 10.62
CA PRO A 63 -7.76 -19.10 9.59
C PRO A 63 -8.36 -19.25 8.19
N LEU A 64 -8.05 -18.32 7.28
CA LEU A 64 -8.48 -18.36 5.88
C LEU A 64 -7.41 -19.00 4.98
N ASP A 65 -6.17 -18.54 5.12
CA ASP A 65 -5.03 -19.06 4.39
C ASP A 65 -3.80 -19.06 5.32
N ARG A 66 -3.35 -20.28 5.63
CA ARG A 66 -2.18 -20.47 6.53
C ARG A 66 -0.86 -20.04 5.90
N ARG A 67 -0.78 -19.98 4.55
CA ARG A 67 0.46 -19.64 3.82
C ARG A 67 0.78 -18.15 3.93
N ILE A 68 -0.24 -17.32 3.95
CA ILE A 68 -0.11 -15.85 4.00
C ILE A 68 -0.58 -15.26 5.34
N GLY A 69 -1.00 -16.13 6.28
CA GLY A 69 -1.39 -15.71 7.63
C GLY A 69 -2.70 -14.92 7.73
N TYR A 70 -3.53 -14.89 6.69
CA TYR A 70 -4.82 -14.19 6.72
C TYR A 70 -5.88 -14.97 7.48
N ARG A 71 -6.78 -14.23 8.15
CA ARG A 71 -7.90 -14.76 8.91
C ARG A 71 -9.21 -14.14 8.43
N ALA A 72 -10.27 -14.93 8.42
CA ALA A 72 -11.63 -14.45 8.15
C ALA A 72 -12.33 -14.13 9.48
N GLY A 73 -12.73 -12.88 9.66
CA GLY A 73 -13.53 -12.45 10.80
C GLY A 73 -14.98 -12.95 10.70
N ASN A 74 -15.62 -13.21 11.84
CA ASN A 74 -17.03 -13.55 11.90
C ASN A 74 -17.90 -12.30 12.09
N PRO A 75 -18.51 -11.73 11.03
CA PRO A 75 -19.28 -10.49 11.11
C PRO A 75 -20.67 -10.65 11.73
N PHE A 76 -21.05 -11.89 12.09
CA PHE A 76 -22.40 -12.22 12.63
C PHE A 76 -22.38 -12.57 14.12
N ASN A 77 -21.22 -12.52 14.78
CA ASN A 77 -21.12 -12.86 16.21
C ASN A 77 -21.92 -11.84 17.07
N PRO A 78 -22.95 -12.27 17.83
CA PRO A 78 -23.84 -11.36 18.55
C PRO A 78 -23.12 -10.51 19.61
N ASP A 79 -22.14 -11.09 20.32
CA ASP A 79 -21.36 -10.38 21.34
C ASP A 79 -20.50 -9.27 20.71
N THR A 80 -19.86 -9.55 19.58
CA THR A 80 -19.14 -8.56 18.76
C THR A 80 -20.05 -7.41 18.35
N LEU A 81 -21.24 -7.73 17.81
CA LEU A 81 -22.20 -6.72 17.35
C LEU A 81 -22.66 -5.82 18.51
N LEU A 82 -22.94 -6.41 19.67
CA LEU A 82 -23.37 -5.67 20.85
C LEU A 82 -22.29 -4.71 21.36
N LYS A 83 -21.05 -5.19 21.48
CA LYS A 83 -19.90 -4.41 21.94
C LYS A 83 -19.59 -3.25 20.98
N LEU A 84 -19.63 -3.48 19.67
CA LEU A 84 -19.35 -2.45 18.68
C LEU A 84 -20.46 -1.38 18.61
N ARG A 85 -21.73 -1.76 18.73
CA ARG A 85 -22.85 -0.79 18.83
C ARG A 85 -22.73 0.11 20.05
N ALA A 86 -22.23 -0.41 21.17
CA ALA A 86 -21.99 0.37 22.39
C ALA A 86 -20.89 1.44 22.24
N LYS A 87 -20.01 1.32 21.25
CA LYS A 87 -18.95 2.30 20.95
C LYS A 87 -19.47 3.66 20.47
N ARG A 88 -20.69 3.70 19.87
CA ARG A 88 -21.33 4.93 19.36
C ARG A 88 -20.41 5.74 18.48
N PHE A 89 -19.95 5.12 17.36
CA PHE A 89 -19.14 5.80 16.35
C PHE A 89 -19.89 7.01 15.78
N ASP A 90 -19.15 8.07 15.48
CA ASP A 90 -19.65 9.22 14.73
C ASP A 90 -19.53 8.96 13.21
N LEU A 91 -18.48 8.22 12.80
CA LEU A 91 -18.23 7.78 11.43
C LEU A 91 -17.52 6.42 11.44
N MET A 92 -17.82 5.59 10.45
CA MET A 92 -17.14 4.32 10.22
C MET A 92 -16.41 4.35 8.89
N HIS A 93 -15.11 4.01 8.90
CA HIS A 93 -14.29 3.93 7.69
C HIS A 93 -13.84 2.50 7.46
N VAL A 94 -14.21 1.95 6.33
CA VAL A 94 -13.92 0.56 5.92
C VAL A 94 -12.77 0.56 4.92
N HIS A 95 -11.78 -0.29 5.15
CA HIS A 95 -10.61 -0.44 4.27
C HIS A 95 -10.60 -1.78 3.51
N ALA A 96 -11.56 -2.67 3.79
CA ALA A 96 -11.70 -3.95 3.09
C ALA A 96 -13.18 -4.27 2.86
N PRO A 97 -13.61 -4.52 1.60
CA PRO A 97 -15.01 -4.70 1.24
C PRO A 97 -15.51 -6.14 1.46
N PHE A 98 -15.00 -6.86 2.46
CA PHE A 98 -15.39 -8.24 2.79
C PHE A 98 -16.06 -8.33 4.18
N ALA A 99 -15.47 -9.07 5.12
CA ALA A 99 -16.04 -9.26 6.45
C ALA A 99 -16.24 -7.93 7.20
N SER A 100 -15.32 -6.99 7.05
CA SER A 100 -15.41 -5.64 7.64
C SER A 100 -16.61 -4.86 7.14
N SER A 101 -16.92 -4.88 5.83
CA SER A 101 -18.11 -4.23 5.26
C SER A 101 -19.40 -4.85 5.77
N VAL A 102 -19.46 -6.19 5.82
CA VAL A 102 -20.62 -6.91 6.37
C VAL A 102 -20.82 -6.58 7.85
N LEU A 103 -19.73 -6.52 8.62
CA LEU A 103 -19.77 -6.17 10.04
C LEU A 103 -20.31 -4.75 10.25
N VAL A 104 -19.82 -3.78 9.47
CA VAL A 104 -20.31 -2.39 9.49
C VAL A 104 -21.79 -2.34 9.13
N SER A 105 -22.22 -3.02 8.09
CA SER A 105 -23.64 -3.10 7.72
C SER A 105 -24.50 -3.66 8.86
N ASN A 106 -24.02 -4.65 9.59
CA ASN A 106 -24.73 -5.27 10.72
C ASN A 106 -24.83 -4.39 11.98
N ILE A 107 -23.88 -3.47 12.20
CA ILE A 107 -23.89 -2.56 13.36
C ILE A 107 -24.52 -1.20 13.07
N ASN A 108 -24.55 -0.74 11.81
CA ASN A 108 -24.96 0.60 11.40
C ASN A 108 -26.48 0.73 11.18
N HIS A 109 -27.28 0.41 12.18
CA HIS A 109 -28.73 0.45 12.04
C HIS A 109 -29.39 1.64 12.74
N ARG A 110 -29.06 1.91 14.01
CA ARG A 110 -29.70 2.97 14.81
C ARG A 110 -28.80 3.46 15.95
N PRO A 111 -28.39 4.73 15.97
CA PRO A 111 -28.52 5.68 14.83
C PRO A 111 -27.60 5.28 13.68
N LYS A 112 -28.05 5.49 12.45
CA LYS A 112 -27.21 5.31 11.26
C LYS A 112 -26.19 6.45 11.21
N VAL A 113 -24.91 6.12 11.00
CA VAL A 113 -23.82 7.08 10.83
C VAL A 113 -23.19 6.90 9.45
N PRO A 114 -22.49 7.93 8.92
CA PRO A 114 -21.87 7.83 7.61
C PRO A 114 -20.79 6.74 7.57
N VAL A 115 -20.74 6.04 6.43
CA VAL A 115 -19.74 5.01 6.14
C VAL A 115 -18.91 5.44 4.94
N VAL A 116 -17.60 5.55 5.14
CA VAL A 116 -16.61 5.74 4.09
C VAL A 116 -15.98 4.39 3.77
N LEU A 117 -15.71 4.10 2.50
CA LEU A 117 -14.94 2.93 2.11
C LEU A 117 -13.78 3.34 1.22
N THR A 118 -12.55 2.99 1.62
CA THR A 118 -11.36 3.14 0.75
C THR A 118 -11.06 1.84 0.01
N TYR A 119 -11.03 1.93 -1.31
CA TYR A 119 -10.66 0.83 -2.19
C TYR A 119 -9.15 0.83 -2.40
N HIS A 120 -8.47 -0.20 -1.85
CA HIS A 120 -7.01 -0.28 -1.81
C HIS A 120 -6.39 -1.28 -2.78
N THR A 121 -7.16 -2.24 -3.30
CA THR A 121 -6.61 -3.43 -3.97
C THR A 121 -7.37 -3.74 -5.25
N LYS A 122 -6.65 -4.16 -6.30
CA LYS A 122 -7.24 -4.68 -7.54
C LYS A 122 -7.84 -6.07 -7.29
N PHE A 123 -9.00 -6.11 -6.65
CA PHE A 123 -9.65 -7.37 -6.24
C PHE A 123 -10.07 -8.26 -7.42
N ASP A 124 -10.30 -7.71 -8.59
CA ASP A 124 -10.53 -8.43 -9.84
C ASP A 124 -9.37 -9.40 -10.14
N ILE A 125 -8.14 -8.93 -10.00
CA ILE A 125 -6.93 -9.74 -10.19
C ILE A 125 -6.84 -10.83 -9.12
N ASP A 126 -7.05 -10.48 -7.85
CA ASP A 126 -6.94 -11.42 -6.74
C ASP A 126 -8.03 -12.51 -6.79
N ILE A 127 -9.28 -12.13 -7.04
CA ILE A 127 -10.41 -13.05 -7.19
C ILE A 127 -10.20 -13.94 -8.40
N SER A 128 -9.72 -13.40 -9.53
CA SER A 128 -9.48 -14.16 -10.75
C SER A 128 -8.39 -15.22 -10.58
N LYS A 129 -7.35 -14.94 -9.80
CA LYS A 129 -6.26 -15.88 -9.51
C LYS A 129 -6.65 -16.99 -8.53
N ARG A 130 -7.58 -16.70 -7.59
CA ARG A 130 -7.96 -17.63 -6.52
C ARG A 130 -9.18 -18.48 -6.84
N ILE A 131 -10.11 -17.99 -7.66
CA ILE A 131 -11.34 -18.68 -8.02
C ILE A 131 -11.28 -19.13 -9.47
N ALA A 132 -11.04 -20.44 -9.69
CA ALA A 132 -10.91 -21.01 -11.02
C ALA A 132 -12.26 -21.07 -11.78
N LEU A 133 -13.39 -21.30 -11.06
CA LEU A 133 -14.71 -21.49 -11.66
C LEU A 133 -15.38 -20.13 -11.95
N HIS A 134 -15.66 -19.86 -13.22
CA HIS A 134 -16.22 -18.58 -13.70
C HIS A 134 -17.51 -18.16 -12.99
N GLY A 135 -18.44 -19.09 -12.71
CA GLY A 135 -19.69 -18.81 -12.01
C GLY A 135 -19.49 -18.28 -10.58
N PHE A 136 -18.58 -18.91 -9.82
CA PHE A 136 -18.24 -18.46 -8.46
C PHE A 136 -17.52 -17.11 -8.45
N ARG A 137 -16.68 -16.83 -9.46
CA ARG A 137 -16.05 -15.53 -9.66
C ARG A 137 -17.09 -14.42 -9.81
N LYS A 138 -18.11 -14.64 -10.65
CA LYS A 138 -19.19 -13.67 -10.85
C LYS A 138 -19.98 -13.38 -9.57
N ILE A 139 -20.23 -14.41 -8.75
CA ILE A 139 -20.90 -14.26 -7.46
C ILE A 139 -20.03 -13.44 -6.48
N ALA A 140 -18.74 -13.78 -6.39
CA ALA A 140 -17.78 -13.05 -5.53
C ALA A 140 -17.66 -11.57 -5.95
N MET A 141 -17.59 -11.28 -7.24
CA MET A 141 -17.54 -9.91 -7.76
C MET A 141 -18.82 -9.13 -7.47
N ARG A 142 -19.99 -9.78 -7.61
CA ARG A 142 -21.26 -9.17 -7.26
C ARG A 142 -21.34 -8.83 -5.77
N PHE A 143 -20.95 -9.76 -4.89
CA PHE A 143 -20.89 -9.53 -3.46
C PHE A 143 -19.94 -8.38 -3.09
N LEU A 144 -18.77 -8.33 -3.74
CA LEU A 144 -17.82 -7.22 -3.60
C LEU A 144 -18.45 -5.87 -3.94
N LEU A 145 -19.12 -5.78 -5.10
CA LEU A 145 -19.80 -4.55 -5.56
C LEU A 145 -20.95 -4.15 -4.66
N GLU A 146 -21.73 -5.10 -4.15
CA GLU A 146 -22.83 -4.83 -3.21
C GLU A 146 -22.27 -4.21 -1.92
N ASN A 147 -21.17 -4.73 -1.38
CA ASN A 147 -20.50 -4.17 -0.20
C ASN A 147 -19.92 -2.78 -0.45
N ILE A 148 -19.31 -2.54 -1.62
CA ILE A 148 -18.81 -1.22 -2.00
C ILE A 148 -19.97 -0.22 -2.12
N ASN A 149 -21.03 -0.59 -2.82
CA ASN A 149 -22.20 0.28 -2.99
C ASN A 149 -23.01 0.53 -1.69
N ALA A 150 -22.75 -0.21 -0.63
CA ALA A 150 -23.38 0.03 0.67
C ALA A 150 -22.74 1.18 1.46
N ALA A 151 -21.55 1.64 1.10
CA ALA A 151 -20.93 2.82 1.69
C ALA A 151 -21.54 4.11 1.18
N ASP A 152 -21.51 5.15 1.99
CA ASP A 152 -22.08 6.47 1.65
C ASP A 152 -21.08 7.30 0.83
N GLU A 153 -19.77 7.05 0.99
CA GLU A 153 -18.71 7.67 0.19
C GLU A 153 -17.58 6.68 -0.12
N ILE A 154 -17.12 6.70 -1.37
CA ILE A 154 -16.03 5.84 -1.83
C ILE A 154 -14.77 6.66 -2.05
N TRP A 155 -13.67 6.20 -1.47
CA TRP A 155 -12.34 6.72 -1.71
C TRP A 155 -11.50 5.70 -2.48
N VAL A 156 -10.59 6.20 -3.30
CA VAL A 156 -9.57 5.42 -4.00
C VAL A 156 -8.20 6.02 -3.71
N VAL A 157 -7.17 5.22 -3.77
CA VAL A 157 -5.82 5.69 -3.43
C VAL A 157 -5.08 6.32 -4.60
N THR A 158 -5.54 6.08 -5.83
CA THR A 158 -5.02 6.66 -7.10
C THR A 158 -6.13 6.64 -8.16
N GLU A 159 -5.99 7.42 -9.23
CA GLU A 159 -6.90 7.36 -10.39
C GLU A 159 -6.83 6.00 -11.11
N GLY A 160 -5.64 5.41 -11.20
CA GLY A 160 -5.50 4.05 -11.74
C GLY A 160 -6.24 3.00 -10.90
N CYS A 161 -6.33 3.20 -9.59
CA CYS A 161 -7.14 2.36 -8.70
C CYS A 161 -8.65 2.59 -8.94
N ALA A 162 -9.07 3.82 -9.24
CA ALA A 162 -10.44 4.13 -9.64
C ALA A 162 -10.83 3.44 -10.95
N GLN A 163 -9.92 3.36 -11.92
CA GLN A 163 -10.17 2.63 -13.15
C GLN A 163 -10.44 1.14 -12.86
N SER A 164 -9.63 0.48 -12.05
CA SER A 164 -9.88 -0.90 -11.61
C SER A 164 -11.24 -1.05 -10.91
N LEU A 165 -11.65 -0.07 -10.10
CA LEU A 165 -12.97 -0.05 -9.47
C LEU A 165 -14.10 0.05 -10.50
N ARG A 166 -13.92 0.84 -11.56
CA ARG A 166 -14.88 0.93 -12.68
C ARG A 166 -14.95 -0.35 -13.50
N ASP A 167 -13.80 -0.99 -13.73
CA ASP A 167 -13.71 -2.24 -14.51
C ASP A 167 -14.47 -3.40 -13.84
N ILE A 168 -14.55 -3.40 -12.50
CA ILE A 168 -15.40 -4.35 -11.76
C ILE A 168 -16.89 -3.98 -11.77
N GLY A 169 -17.28 -2.84 -12.35
CA GLY A 169 -18.66 -2.44 -12.55
C GLY A 169 -19.20 -1.35 -11.61
N TYR A 170 -18.35 -0.69 -10.81
CA TYR A 170 -18.76 0.45 -9.99
C TYR A 170 -19.09 1.67 -10.87
N LYS A 171 -20.26 2.30 -10.64
CA LYS A 171 -20.75 3.44 -11.43
C LYS A 171 -20.94 4.72 -10.61
N GLY A 172 -20.68 4.66 -9.30
CA GLY A 172 -20.83 5.80 -8.41
C GLY A 172 -19.68 6.80 -8.52
N SER A 173 -19.79 7.89 -7.76
CA SER A 173 -18.69 8.85 -7.57
C SER A 173 -17.65 8.31 -6.60
N TYR A 174 -16.42 8.80 -6.72
CA TYR A 174 -15.34 8.52 -5.81
C TYR A 174 -14.51 9.78 -5.55
N MET A 175 -13.66 9.72 -4.56
CA MET A 175 -12.66 10.73 -4.26
C MET A 175 -11.28 10.08 -4.21
N VAL A 176 -10.26 10.71 -4.78
CA VAL A 176 -8.88 10.27 -4.61
C VAL A 176 -8.37 10.74 -3.25
N MET A 177 -7.97 9.78 -2.43
CA MET A 177 -7.39 10.00 -1.11
C MET A 177 -6.07 9.23 -1.02
N GLU A 178 -4.99 9.91 -1.35
CA GLU A 178 -3.67 9.30 -1.46
C GLU A 178 -3.14 8.81 -0.11
N ASN A 179 -2.41 7.69 -0.16
CA ASN A 179 -1.63 7.21 0.98
C ASN A 179 -0.38 8.05 1.19
N GLY A 180 0.01 8.23 2.45
CA GLY A 180 1.28 8.84 2.83
C GLY A 180 2.39 7.80 3.03
N THR A 181 3.56 8.28 3.48
CA THR A 181 4.66 7.47 4.02
C THR A 181 4.97 7.87 5.45
N ASP A 182 5.50 6.93 6.24
CA ASP A 182 6.01 7.17 7.60
C ASP A 182 7.48 7.63 7.61
N PHE A 183 8.10 7.71 6.43
CA PHE A 183 9.42 8.30 6.32
C PHE A 183 9.36 9.82 6.49
N ARG A 184 10.30 10.35 7.24
CA ARG A 184 10.55 11.80 7.27
C ARG A 184 11.22 12.21 5.96
N TYR A 185 10.88 13.37 5.46
CA TYR A 185 11.59 13.95 4.33
C TYR A 185 13.07 14.20 4.65
N GLY A 186 13.92 13.87 3.71
CA GLY A 186 15.36 14.02 3.76
C GLY A 186 16.11 12.69 3.87
N ARG A 187 17.33 12.70 3.36
CA ARG A 187 18.23 11.54 3.32
C ARG A 187 18.70 11.15 4.73
N ALA A 188 19.14 9.91 4.89
CA ALA A 188 19.92 9.47 6.06
C ALA A 188 21.27 10.20 6.10
N THR A 189 21.91 10.21 7.28
CA THR A 189 23.21 10.89 7.43
C THR A 189 24.30 10.23 6.58
N PRO A 190 25.28 11.01 6.06
CA PRO A 190 26.34 10.46 5.22
C PRO A 190 27.10 9.30 5.85
N GLU A 191 27.31 9.36 7.17
CA GLU A 191 28.03 8.32 7.91
C GLU A 191 27.29 6.97 7.83
N LYS A 192 25.96 6.96 8.06
CA LYS A 192 25.15 5.75 7.96
C LYS A 192 25.08 5.21 6.53
N VAL A 193 25.08 6.09 5.54
CA VAL A 193 25.09 5.70 4.12
C VAL A 193 26.41 5.03 3.80
N GLU A 194 27.55 5.58 4.27
CA GLU A 194 28.87 5.00 4.04
C GLU A 194 29.03 3.67 4.79
N GLU A 195 28.59 3.55 6.03
CA GLU A 195 28.56 2.27 6.78
C GLU A 195 27.80 1.18 6.00
N LEU A 196 26.69 1.55 5.34
CA LEU A 196 25.92 0.59 4.55
C LEU A 196 26.64 0.23 3.23
N ARG A 197 27.32 1.19 2.61
CA ARG A 197 28.16 1.01 1.42
C ARG A 197 29.31 0.03 1.70
N GLU A 198 30.02 0.23 2.82
CA GLU A 198 31.09 -0.63 3.26
C GLU A 198 30.58 -2.06 3.58
N LYS A 199 29.45 -2.16 4.31
CA LYS A 199 28.83 -3.44 4.65
C LYS A 199 28.58 -4.33 3.43
N TYR A 200 28.12 -3.74 2.33
CA TYR A 200 27.84 -4.46 1.09
C TYR A 200 28.96 -4.39 0.07
N GLN A 201 30.14 -3.87 0.47
CA GLN A 201 31.36 -3.77 -0.36
C GLN A 201 31.09 -3.11 -1.72
N ILE A 202 30.32 -2.02 -1.72
CA ILE A 202 29.93 -1.27 -2.92
C ILE A 202 31.00 -0.25 -3.23
N ARG A 203 31.59 -0.33 -4.43
CA ARG A 203 32.61 0.62 -4.85
C ARG A 203 32.00 1.99 -5.16
N GLN A 204 32.82 3.05 -5.11
CA GLN A 204 32.36 4.43 -5.37
C GLN A 204 31.94 4.66 -6.84
N ASP A 205 32.52 3.90 -7.78
CA ASP A 205 32.21 3.95 -9.19
C ASP A 205 30.94 3.16 -9.58
N GLU A 206 30.44 2.28 -8.72
CA GLU A 206 29.22 1.51 -8.96
C GLU A 206 27.96 2.37 -8.76
N PHE A 207 27.00 2.25 -9.67
CA PHE A 207 25.63 2.71 -9.43
C PHE A 207 24.93 1.77 -8.46
N VAL A 208 24.12 2.32 -7.57
CA VAL A 208 23.35 1.54 -6.61
C VAL A 208 21.89 1.54 -7.00
N PHE A 209 21.37 0.37 -7.36
CA PHE A 209 19.94 0.17 -7.62
C PHE A 209 19.30 -0.53 -6.44
N LEU A 210 18.08 -0.13 -6.13
CA LEU A 210 17.33 -0.66 -5.00
C LEU A 210 15.97 -1.20 -5.44
N PHE A 211 15.60 -2.36 -4.93
CA PHE A 211 14.23 -2.85 -4.89
C PHE A 211 13.83 -3.09 -3.44
N VAL A 212 12.62 -2.66 -3.04
CA VAL A 212 12.03 -2.93 -1.72
C VAL A 212 10.64 -3.50 -1.91
N GLY A 213 10.41 -4.70 -1.39
CA GLY A 213 9.09 -5.31 -1.49
C GLY A 213 9.08 -6.81 -1.25
N ARG A 214 7.88 -7.39 -1.31
CA ARG A 214 7.74 -8.84 -1.26
C ARG A 214 8.38 -9.47 -2.51
N MET A 215 9.24 -10.47 -2.32
CA MET A 215 9.86 -11.23 -3.40
C MET A 215 8.86 -12.17 -4.04
N MET A 216 8.05 -11.61 -4.94
CA MET A 216 6.97 -12.29 -5.66
C MET A 216 7.06 -11.92 -7.15
N TRP A 217 6.87 -12.89 -8.03
CA TRP A 217 6.96 -12.66 -9.48
C TRP A 217 5.99 -11.59 -10.00
N TYR A 218 4.81 -11.48 -9.39
CA TYR A 218 3.81 -10.47 -9.78
C TYR A 218 4.22 -9.02 -9.48
N LYS A 219 5.33 -8.81 -8.75
CA LYS A 219 5.95 -7.49 -8.55
C LYS A 219 6.91 -7.11 -9.68
N ASN A 220 6.89 -7.85 -10.79
CA ASN A 220 7.79 -7.68 -11.92
C ASN A 220 9.29 -7.76 -11.57
N VAL A 221 9.64 -8.57 -10.56
CA VAL A 221 11.06 -8.79 -10.19
C VAL A 221 11.84 -9.40 -11.34
N ARG A 222 11.19 -10.23 -12.18
CA ARG A 222 11.81 -10.75 -13.41
C ARG A 222 12.24 -9.63 -14.34
N LEU A 223 11.38 -8.64 -14.57
CA LEU A 223 11.68 -7.47 -15.40
C LEU A 223 12.88 -6.69 -14.87
N ILE A 224 13.00 -6.54 -13.53
CA ILE A 224 14.19 -5.91 -12.90
C ILE A 224 15.46 -6.70 -13.27
N LEU A 225 15.46 -8.03 -13.08
CA LEU A 225 16.64 -8.85 -13.32
C LEU A 225 17.03 -8.88 -14.81
N ASP A 226 16.05 -8.95 -15.70
CA ASP A 226 16.30 -8.91 -17.15
C ASP A 226 16.86 -7.54 -17.59
N THR A 227 16.34 -6.45 -17.01
CA THR A 227 16.87 -5.09 -17.20
C THR A 227 18.32 -4.98 -16.72
N LEU A 228 18.64 -5.47 -15.53
CA LEU A 228 19.99 -5.45 -14.98
C LEU A 228 20.98 -6.31 -15.81
N LYS A 229 20.51 -7.40 -16.39
CA LYS A 229 21.31 -8.20 -17.33
C LYS A 229 21.70 -7.39 -18.58
N ILE A 230 20.74 -6.63 -19.14
CA ILE A 230 21.02 -5.74 -20.29
C ILE A 230 22.06 -4.69 -19.89
N LEU A 231 21.90 -4.06 -18.73
CA LEU A 231 22.80 -3.03 -18.25
C LEU A 231 24.23 -3.57 -18.02
N ARG A 232 24.36 -4.77 -17.44
CA ARG A 232 25.64 -5.47 -17.30
C ARG A 232 26.28 -5.73 -18.65
N GLY A 233 25.50 -6.18 -19.65
CA GLY A 233 25.97 -6.41 -21.02
C GLY A 233 26.51 -5.14 -21.72
N ARG A 234 26.08 -3.96 -21.27
CA ARG A 234 26.57 -2.66 -21.73
C ARG A 234 27.78 -2.14 -20.94
N GLY A 235 28.28 -2.90 -19.98
CA GLY A 235 29.49 -2.57 -19.22
C GLY A 235 29.30 -1.53 -18.10
N VAL A 236 28.07 -1.18 -17.72
CA VAL A 236 27.83 -0.24 -16.62
C VAL A 236 28.17 -0.94 -15.29
N PRO A 237 29.04 -0.36 -14.44
CA PRO A 237 29.32 -0.90 -13.12
C PRO A 237 28.14 -0.58 -12.16
N PHE A 238 27.57 -1.60 -11.54
CA PHE A 238 26.47 -1.40 -10.58
C PHE A 238 26.42 -2.46 -9.50
N ARG A 239 25.74 -2.13 -8.40
CA ARG A 239 25.26 -3.03 -7.35
C ARG A 239 23.76 -2.88 -7.21
N ALA A 240 23.00 -3.96 -7.28
CA ALA A 240 21.58 -3.96 -7.01
C ALA A 240 21.28 -4.60 -5.65
N LEU A 241 20.60 -3.89 -4.77
CA LEU A 241 20.17 -4.36 -3.45
C LEU A 241 18.69 -4.73 -3.49
N MET A 242 18.38 -6.01 -3.28
CA MET A 242 17.02 -6.56 -3.29
C MET A 242 16.58 -6.78 -1.85
N VAL A 243 15.81 -5.82 -1.31
CA VAL A 243 15.36 -5.82 0.09
C VAL A 243 13.96 -6.42 0.19
N GLY A 244 13.84 -7.46 1.00
CA GLY A 244 12.57 -8.14 1.25
C GLY A 244 12.69 -9.66 1.23
N ASP A 245 11.54 -10.31 1.41
CA ASP A 245 11.38 -11.76 1.32
C ASP A 245 10.02 -12.10 0.74
N GLY A 246 9.78 -13.35 0.40
CA GLY A 246 8.50 -13.79 -0.15
C GLY A 246 8.55 -15.24 -0.66
N TYR A 247 7.37 -15.72 -1.03
CA TYR A 247 7.21 -17.12 -1.47
C TYR A 247 8.12 -17.48 -2.66
N ASP A 248 8.31 -16.55 -3.59
CA ASP A 248 9.11 -16.78 -4.79
C ASP A 248 10.61 -16.43 -4.59
N ALA A 249 11.05 -16.00 -3.40
CA ALA A 249 12.42 -15.58 -3.16
C ALA A 249 13.50 -16.62 -3.56
N PRO A 250 13.33 -17.93 -3.27
CA PRO A 250 14.30 -18.94 -3.72
C PRO A 250 14.42 -18.99 -5.26
N ALA A 251 13.29 -19.01 -5.96
CA ALA A 251 13.26 -19.07 -7.42
C ALA A 251 13.79 -17.78 -8.07
N ILE A 252 13.57 -16.63 -7.45
CA ILE A 252 14.09 -15.32 -7.89
C ILE A 252 15.63 -15.30 -7.77
N ARG A 253 16.18 -15.79 -6.66
CA ARG A 253 17.65 -15.89 -6.47
C ARG A 253 18.30 -16.84 -7.47
N GLU A 254 17.68 -18.00 -7.70
CA GLU A 254 18.13 -18.95 -8.70
C GLU A 254 18.13 -18.31 -10.10
N TYR A 255 17.04 -17.62 -10.45
CA TYR A 255 16.93 -16.92 -11.72
C TYR A 255 18.03 -15.85 -11.89
N ALA A 256 18.28 -15.03 -10.88
CA ALA A 256 19.36 -14.03 -10.91
C ALA A 256 20.74 -14.69 -11.15
N SER A 257 21.01 -15.83 -10.53
CA SER A 257 22.25 -16.60 -10.73
C SER A 257 22.34 -17.13 -12.16
N GLN A 258 21.25 -17.70 -12.70
CA GLN A 258 21.20 -18.21 -14.08
C GLN A 258 21.39 -17.10 -15.13
N GLN A 259 20.96 -15.85 -14.81
CA GLN A 259 21.21 -14.68 -15.66
C GLN A 259 22.63 -14.10 -15.48
N GLY A 260 23.50 -14.73 -14.66
CA GLY A 260 24.86 -14.29 -14.42
C GLY A 260 24.97 -13.05 -13.51
N LEU A 261 23.95 -12.74 -12.71
CA LEU A 261 23.88 -11.54 -11.88
C LEU A 261 24.37 -11.73 -10.43
N ALA A 262 24.89 -12.92 -10.09
CA ALA A 262 25.24 -13.27 -8.71
C ALA A 262 26.26 -12.30 -8.07
N GLU A 263 27.17 -11.71 -8.85
CA GLU A 263 28.20 -10.81 -8.35
C GLU A 263 27.71 -9.36 -8.16
N CYS A 264 26.66 -8.95 -8.88
CA CYS A 264 26.15 -7.56 -8.85
C CYS A 264 24.77 -7.39 -8.22
N VAL A 265 24.05 -8.49 -7.90
CA VAL A 265 22.75 -8.47 -7.23
C VAL A 265 22.86 -9.10 -5.84
N THR A 266 22.53 -8.34 -4.82
CA THR A 266 22.57 -8.79 -3.42
C THR A 266 21.16 -8.85 -2.84
N PHE A 267 20.76 -10.02 -2.35
CA PHE A 267 19.48 -10.22 -1.65
C PHE A 267 19.73 -10.08 -0.14
N THR A 268 19.25 -8.97 0.43
CA THR A 268 19.54 -8.61 1.83
C THR A 268 18.64 -9.32 2.85
N GLY A 269 17.53 -9.91 2.40
CA GLY A 269 16.43 -10.31 3.28
C GLY A 269 15.53 -9.12 3.67
N PRO A 270 14.54 -9.35 4.54
CA PRO A 270 13.62 -8.30 4.98
C PRO A 270 14.27 -7.35 5.97
N VAL A 271 13.97 -6.05 5.84
CA VAL A 271 14.38 -5.00 6.77
C VAL A 271 13.13 -4.43 7.41
N TYR A 272 12.99 -4.61 8.74
CA TYR A 272 11.81 -4.18 9.49
C TYR A 272 12.01 -2.82 10.17
N ASP A 273 13.27 -2.46 10.50
CA ASP A 273 13.61 -1.16 11.04
C ASP A 273 13.46 -0.10 9.96
N ARG A 274 12.51 0.82 10.15
CA ARG A 274 12.17 1.87 9.18
C ARG A 274 13.31 2.88 8.98
N GLU A 275 14.02 3.24 10.05
CA GLU A 275 15.16 4.16 9.94
C GLU A 275 16.34 3.49 9.23
N TYR A 276 16.56 2.20 9.46
CA TYR A 276 17.57 1.46 8.71
C TYR A 276 17.18 1.28 7.23
N LEU A 277 15.89 1.07 6.94
CA LEU A 277 15.41 1.01 5.55
C LEU A 277 15.60 2.35 4.81
N ARG A 278 15.45 3.49 5.50
CA ARG A 278 15.77 4.81 4.94
C ARG A 278 17.22 4.93 4.47
N VAL A 279 18.16 4.25 5.15
CA VAL A 279 19.57 4.26 4.71
C VAL A 279 19.74 3.58 3.36
N PHE A 280 18.99 2.49 3.09
CA PHE A 280 19.00 1.83 1.77
C PHE A 280 18.51 2.78 0.66
N TYR A 281 17.38 3.46 0.87
CA TYR A 281 16.88 4.44 -0.10
C TYR A 281 17.86 5.62 -0.27
N SER A 282 18.49 6.05 0.81
CA SER A 282 19.47 7.15 0.75
C SER A 282 20.79 6.75 0.10
N LEU A 283 21.16 5.45 0.13
CA LEU A 283 22.33 4.92 -0.56
C LEU A 283 22.08 4.76 -2.08
N ALA A 284 20.84 4.43 -2.46
CA ALA A 284 20.50 4.13 -3.84
C ALA A 284 20.58 5.37 -4.74
N ASP A 285 21.14 5.19 -5.94
CA ASP A 285 21.03 6.16 -7.02
C ASP A 285 19.63 6.11 -7.66
N MET A 286 19.01 4.91 -7.73
CA MET A 286 17.67 4.75 -8.29
C MET A 286 16.93 3.57 -7.67
N PHE A 287 15.65 3.78 -7.39
CA PHE A 287 14.69 2.76 -6.92
C PHE A 287 14.02 2.08 -8.13
N LEU A 288 14.14 0.76 -8.24
CA LEU A 288 13.55 0.00 -9.36
C LEU A 288 12.23 -0.63 -8.91
N PHE A 289 11.09 -0.12 -9.40
CA PHE A 289 9.78 -0.61 -9.01
C PHE A 289 8.81 -0.70 -10.20
N PRO A 290 9.07 -1.60 -11.18
CA PRO A 290 8.24 -1.75 -12.36
C PRO A 290 6.95 -2.55 -12.10
N SER A 291 6.38 -2.47 -10.89
CA SER A 291 5.17 -3.19 -10.52
C SER A 291 3.94 -2.55 -11.16
N THR A 292 3.20 -3.34 -11.94
CA THR A 292 1.88 -2.96 -12.50
C THR A 292 0.71 -3.46 -11.65
N TYR A 293 1.02 -4.23 -10.61
CA TYR A 293 0.03 -4.80 -9.69
C TYR A 293 -0.37 -3.82 -8.57
N ASP A 294 0.58 -3.04 -8.07
CA ASP A 294 0.35 -2.15 -6.93
C ASP A 294 -0.62 -1.01 -7.25
N THR A 295 -1.44 -0.64 -6.28
CA THR A 295 -2.48 0.39 -6.43
C THR A 295 -2.06 1.78 -6.00
N SER A 296 -1.03 1.90 -5.14
CA SER A 296 -0.65 3.18 -4.52
C SER A 296 0.86 3.45 -4.53
N GLY A 297 1.67 2.41 -4.68
CA GLY A 297 3.13 2.56 -4.70
C GLY A 297 3.70 3.30 -3.47
N ILE A 298 3.27 2.98 -2.23
CA ILE A 298 3.78 3.63 -1.00
C ILE A 298 5.31 3.66 -0.99
N VAL A 299 5.95 2.61 -1.47
CA VAL A 299 7.42 2.50 -1.58
C VAL A 299 8.04 3.54 -2.52
N VAL A 300 7.27 4.05 -3.50
CA VAL A 300 7.71 5.16 -4.37
C VAL A 300 7.76 6.46 -3.55
N LYS A 301 6.79 6.68 -2.65
CA LYS A 301 6.80 7.83 -1.73
C LYS A 301 7.89 7.69 -0.66
N GLU A 302 8.25 6.47 -0.27
CA GLU A 302 9.40 6.19 0.58
C GLU A 302 10.71 6.57 -0.11
N ALA A 303 10.87 6.20 -1.39
CA ALA A 303 12.01 6.58 -2.20
C ALA A 303 12.10 8.11 -2.36
N ALA A 304 10.99 8.75 -2.71
CA ALA A 304 10.88 10.20 -2.84
C ALA A 304 11.24 10.93 -1.52
N ALA A 305 10.82 10.40 -0.36
CA ALA A 305 11.19 10.96 0.95
C ALA A 305 12.71 11.00 1.18
N CYS A 306 13.47 10.16 0.48
CA CYS A 306 14.93 10.06 0.57
C CYS A 306 15.66 10.65 -0.64
N ASP A 307 15.01 11.46 -1.46
CA ASP A 307 15.53 12.01 -2.73
C ASP A 307 16.07 10.90 -3.66
N CYS A 308 15.41 9.74 -3.67
CA CYS A 308 15.77 8.61 -4.53
C CYS A 308 14.72 8.51 -5.66
N PRO A 309 15.10 8.77 -6.92
CA PRO A 309 14.17 8.70 -8.04
C PRO A 309 13.82 7.25 -8.34
N ALA A 310 12.59 7.00 -8.82
CA ALA A 310 12.13 5.66 -9.16
C ALA A 310 12.10 5.43 -10.66
N LEU A 311 12.48 4.21 -11.12
CA LEU A 311 12.15 3.68 -12.44
C LEU A 311 10.84 2.88 -12.33
N LEU A 312 9.84 3.28 -13.10
CA LEU A 312 8.46 2.75 -13.04
C LEU A 312 7.97 2.38 -14.45
N VAL A 313 6.97 1.51 -14.51
CA VAL A 313 6.25 1.24 -15.75
C VAL A 313 5.25 2.36 -16.02
N GLU A 314 5.33 2.96 -17.21
CA GLU A 314 4.42 4.01 -17.65
C GLU A 314 2.94 3.51 -17.61
N GLY A 315 2.04 4.37 -17.14
CA GLY A 315 0.62 4.04 -16.99
C GLY A 315 0.28 3.10 -15.81
N SER A 316 1.26 2.65 -15.02
CA SER A 316 0.98 1.91 -13.78
C SER A 316 0.45 2.85 -12.69
N CYS A 317 -0.34 2.31 -11.75
CA CYS A 317 -0.80 3.09 -10.60
C CYS A 317 0.36 3.62 -9.73
N ALA A 318 1.49 2.93 -9.71
CA ALA A 318 2.68 3.36 -8.98
C ALA A 318 3.39 4.54 -9.63
N ALA A 319 3.17 4.75 -10.94
CA ALA A 319 3.73 5.86 -11.72
C ALA A 319 2.85 7.12 -11.73
N GLU A 320 1.67 7.07 -11.09
CA GLU A 320 0.75 8.21 -11.07
C GLU A 320 1.39 9.43 -10.40
N GLY A 321 1.32 10.58 -11.06
CA GLY A 321 1.96 11.82 -10.63
C GLY A 321 3.45 11.92 -10.94
N VAL A 322 4.07 10.88 -11.49
CA VAL A 322 5.49 10.90 -11.88
C VAL A 322 5.64 11.49 -13.29
N ALA A 323 6.46 12.52 -13.41
CA ALA A 323 6.87 13.10 -14.69
C ALA A 323 8.23 12.51 -15.10
N HIS A 324 8.27 11.91 -16.32
CA HIS A 324 9.49 11.29 -16.85
C HIS A 324 10.64 12.31 -16.92
N ASP A 325 11.81 11.87 -16.46
CA ASP A 325 13.06 12.66 -16.49
C ASP A 325 13.02 13.95 -15.64
N PHE A 326 11.97 14.09 -14.79
CA PHE A 326 11.83 15.23 -13.85
C PHE A 326 11.61 14.80 -12.41
N THR A 327 10.61 13.92 -12.13
CA THR A 327 10.35 13.40 -10.78
C THR A 327 10.55 11.89 -10.68
N GLY A 328 11.02 11.26 -11.77
CA GLY A 328 11.30 9.84 -11.86
C GLY A 328 11.52 9.44 -13.31
N PHE A 329 11.67 8.15 -13.53
CA PHE A 329 11.93 7.59 -14.85
C PHE A 329 10.80 6.62 -15.23
N LEU A 330 10.22 6.80 -16.41
CA LEU A 330 9.14 5.97 -16.93
C LEU A 330 9.64 5.14 -18.11
N ALA A 331 9.24 3.88 -18.19
CA ALA A 331 9.57 2.96 -19.26
C ALA A 331 8.36 2.09 -19.60
N GLU A 332 8.32 1.53 -20.81
CA GLU A 332 7.38 0.46 -21.14
C GLU A 332 7.69 -0.80 -20.34
N GLU A 333 6.69 -1.69 -20.17
CA GLU A 333 6.83 -2.95 -19.42
C GLU A 333 7.67 -3.99 -20.19
N THR A 334 8.88 -3.59 -20.65
CA THR A 334 9.86 -4.44 -21.32
C THR A 334 11.26 -4.23 -20.76
N ALA A 335 12.08 -5.28 -20.76
CA ALA A 335 13.45 -5.18 -20.28
C ALA A 335 14.31 -4.24 -21.14
N GLU A 336 14.03 -4.20 -22.44
CA GLU A 336 14.70 -3.35 -23.41
C GLU A 336 14.43 -1.89 -23.12
N SER A 337 13.17 -1.49 -22.92
CA SER A 337 12.78 -0.11 -22.61
C SER A 337 13.34 0.32 -21.26
N CYS A 338 13.14 -0.49 -20.21
CA CYS A 338 13.71 -0.24 -18.89
C CYS A 338 15.24 -0.14 -18.93
N GLY A 339 15.91 -1.04 -19.69
CA GLY A 339 17.36 -1.07 -19.87
C GLY A 339 17.89 0.14 -20.61
N GLN A 340 17.15 0.66 -21.59
CA GLN A 340 17.52 1.86 -22.33
C GLN A 340 17.42 3.12 -21.46
N VAL A 341 16.29 3.26 -20.73
CA VAL A 341 16.08 4.39 -19.81
C VAL A 341 17.16 4.39 -18.72
N LEU A 342 17.42 3.22 -18.12
CA LEU A 342 18.41 3.07 -17.06
C LEU A 342 19.83 3.35 -17.56
N PHE A 343 20.18 2.85 -18.74
CA PHE A 343 21.49 3.09 -19.37
C PHE A 343 21.71 4.58 -19.60
N LYS A 344 20.72 5.27 -20.20
CA LYS A 344 20.79 6.72 -20.46
C LYS A 344 20.92 7.51 -19.15
N ALA A 345 20.15 7.15 -18.11
CA ALA A 345 20.25 7.80 -16.81
C ALA A 345 21.66 7.64 -16.18
N CYS A 346 22.32 6.49 -16.39
CA CYS A 346 23.67 6.24 -15.89
C CYS A 346 24.78 7.07 -16.61
N GLU A 347 24.48 7.79 -17.68
CA GLU A 347 25.42 8.70 -18.30
C GLU A 347 25.70 9.94 -17.44
N ASP A 348 24.74 10.35 -16.60
CA ASP A 348 24.85 11.50 -15.69
C ASP A 348 24.27 11.22 -14.30
N ARG A 349 25.14 10.83 -13.35
CA ARG A 349 24.74 10.60 -11.94
C ARG A 349 24.23 11.89 -11.27
N GLY A 350 24.73 13.06 -11.69
CA GLY A 350 24.27 14.35 -11.17
C GLY A 350 22.81 14.61 -11.55
N HIS A 351 22.45 14.32 -12.79
CA HIS A 351 21.06 14.42 -13.24
C HIS A 351 20.12 13.44 -12.50
N ILE A 352 20.54 12.19 -12.26
CA ILE A 352 19.77 11.25 -11.42
C ILE A 352 19.48 11.87 -10.04
N ALA A 353 20.50 12.48 -9.42
CA ALA A 353 20.34 13.11 -8.10
C ALA A 353 19.38 14.33 -8.13
N GLU A 354 19.40 15.12 -9.21
CA GLU A 354 18.47 16.23 -9.42
C GLU A 354 17.02 15.73 -9.58
N VAL A 355 16.79 14.70 -10.40
CA VAL A 355 15.47 14.05 -10.53
C VAL A 355 14.99 13.51 -9.19
N GLY A 356 15.90 12.93 -8.39
CA GLY A 356 15.59 12.47 -7.03
C GLY A 356 15.14 13.59 -6.10
N LYS A 357 15.80 14.73 -6.14
CA LYS A 357 15.41 15.91 -5.37
C LYS A 357 14.02 16.42 -5.78
N HIS A 358 13.76 16.52 -7.08
CA HIS A 358 12.43 16.88 -7.59
C HIS A 358 11.37 15.84 -7.17
N ALA A 359 11.71 14.55 -7.15
CA ALA A 359 10.80 13.52 -6.62
C ALA A 359 10.44 13.80 -5.16
N GLY A 360 11.42 14.15 -4.33
CA GLY A 360 11.21 14.52 -2.94
C GLY A 360 10.30 15.73 -2.78
N GLU A 361 10.51 16.76 -3.57
CA GLU A 361 9.73 18.01 -3.51
C GLU A 361 8.28 17.85 -3.99
N HIS A 362 8.00 16.96 -4.95
CA HIS A 362 6.70 16.87 -5.64
C HIS A 362 5.89 15.62 -5.30
N LEU A 363 6.54 14.49 -4.95
CA LEU A 363 5.87 13.22 -4.72
C LEU A 363 5.78 12.83 -3.23
N TYR A 364 6.61 13.45 -2.38
CA TYR A 364 6.58 13.17 -0.95
C TYR A 364 5.24 13.58 -0.34
N LEU A 365 4.65 12.67 0.43
CA LEU A 365 3.45 12.92 1.22
C LEU A 365 3.57 12.19 2.55
N SER A 366 3.60 12.92 3.66
CA SER A 366 3.59 12.29 4.98
C SER A 366 2.22 11.75 5.35
N TRP A 367 2.17 10.77 6.27
CA TRP A 367 0.89 10.29 6.81
C TRP A 367 0.14 11.38 7.56
N GLU A 368 0.83 12.30 8.24
CA GLU A 368 0.21 13.43 8.90
C GLU A 368 -0.60 14.27 7.91
N THR A 369 0.01 14.63 6.78
CA THR A 369 -0.66 15.41 5.73
C THR A 369 -1.79 14.63 5.06
N ALA A 370 -1.58 13.35 4.76
CA ALA A 370 -2.60 12.51 4.12
C ALA A 370 -3.82 12.32 5.03
N VAL A 371 -3.59 12.05 6.31
CA VAL A 371 -4.67 11.84 7.28
C VAL A 371 -5.37 13.15 7.64
N GLU A 372 -4.68 14.29 7.64
CA GLU A 372 -5.31 15.61 7.82
C GLU A 372 -6.31 15.92 6.69
N ARG A 373 -5.96 15.59 5.43
CA ARG A 373 -6.90 15.68 4.30
C ARG A 373 -8.13 14.79 4.52
N ALA A 374 -7.90 13.55 5.00
CA ALA A 374 -8.97 12.60 5.30
C ALA A 374 -9.86 13.11 6.47
N TYR A 375 -9.26 13.65 7.53
CA TYR A 375 -10.00 14.21 8.66
C TYR A 375 -10.86 15.40 8.25
N LYS A 376 -10.32 16.31 7.45
CA LYS A 376 -11.10 17.42 6.87
C LYS A 376 -12.30 16.88 6.09
N ARG A 377 -12.11 15.82 5.30
CA ARG A 377 -13.23 15.23 4.58
C ARG A 377 -14.24 14.55 5.49
N TYR A 378 -13.82 13.89 6.59
CA TYR A 378 -14.77 13.37 7.58
C TYR A 378 -15.64 14.47 8.19
N THR A 379 -15.07 15.63 8.52
CA THR A 379 -15.85 16.75 9.05
C THR A 379 -16.85 17.27 8.01
N GLU A 380 -16.46 17.41 6.75
CA GLU A 380 -17.38 17.80 5.66
C GLU A 380 -18.53 16.81 5.48
N ILE A 381 -18.26 15.49 5.60
CA ILE A 381 -19.29 14.45 5.53
C ILE A 381 -20.25 14.59 6.72
N LEU A 382 -19.73 14.76 7.92
CA LEU A 382 -20.53 14.89 9.14
C LEU A 382 -21.40 16.15 9.14
N ASP A 383 -20.87 17.28 8.66
CA ASP A 383 -21.61 18.55 8.55
C ASP A 383 -22.79 18.46 7.56
N ARG A 384 -22.65 17.66 6.52
CA ARG A 384 -23.71 17.43 5.50
C ARG A 384 -24.62 16.25 5.85
N TRP A 385 -24.28 15.47 6.87
CA TRP A 385 -25.04 14.27 7.21
C TRP A 385 -26.42 14.63 7.76
N PRO A 386 -27.51 14.22 7.09
CA PRO A 386 -28.87 14.63 7.48
C PRO A 386 -29.35 14.02 8.79
N GLY A 387 -28.47 13.32 9.49
CA GLY A 387 -28.84 12.51 10.65
C GLY A 387 -29.52 11.21 10.23
N PRO A 388 -29.94 10.38 11.19
CA PRO A 388 -30.67 9.16 10.90
C PRO A 388 -32.01 9.52 10.23
N MET A 389 -32.13 9.21 8.94
CA MET A 389 -33.40 9.41 8.23
C MET A 389 -34.52 8.65 8.95
N PRO A 390 -35.70 9.23 9.11
CA PRO A 390 -36.84 8.51 9.69
C PRO A 390 -37.08 7.25 8.85
N TYR A 391 -37.23 6.13 9.51
CA TYR A 391 -37.49 4.83 8.90
C TYR A 391 -38.77 4.88 8.06
N ASN A 392 -38.65 4.84 6.74
CA ASN A 392 -39.80 4.85 5.81
C ASN A 392 -40.20 3.44 5.34
N GLY A 393 -39.95 2.42 6.13
CA GLY A 393 -40.51 1.07 5.97
C GLY A 393 -39.93 0.21 4.84
N LYS A 394 -38.97 0.73 4.03
CA LYS A 394 -38.31 -0.04 2.97
C LYS A 394 -36.95 -0.55 3.43
N THR A 395 -36.95 -1.60 4.24
CA THR A 395 -35.77 -2.43 4.47
C THR A 395 -35.48 -3.19 3.18
N ARG A 396 -34.37 -2.92 2.53
CA ARG A 396 -33.78 -3.88 1.61
C ARG A 396 -33.18 -5.00 2.46
N TRP A 397 -33.84 -6.12 2.51
CA TRP A 397 -33.28 -7.37 3.00
C TRP A 397 -32.38 -7.94 1.88
N TYR A 398 -31.12 -8.13 2.14
CA TYR A 398 -30.24 -8.98 1.36
C TYR A 398 -29.71 -10.11 2.26
#